data_dc85ed7e6ace8774ba3acf63b2d26a2d
#
_entry.id   dc85ed7e6ace8774ba3acf63b2d26a2d
#
_cell.length_a   1.000
_cell.length_b   1.000
_cell.length_c   1.000
_cell.angle_alpha   90.00
_cell.angle_beta   90.00
_cell.angle_gamma   90.00
#
_symmetry.space_group_name_H-M   'P 1'
#
loop_
_entity.id
_entity.type
_entity.pdbx_description
1 polymer ?
#
loop_
_entity_poly.entity_id
_entity_poly.type
_entity_poly.pdbx_seq_one_letter_code
_entity_poly.pdbx_strand_id
1 'polypeptide(L)'
;MGLGDKLPSVDADAFVAPSASVVGDVSVGAGSSVWYGAVLRGDVNSIRIGCNTNIQDGTVVHVAKHNVKGSLLPTIVGDNVTVGHKAMLHACTIEDGALVGMGATIMDGAVVKSGSMVAAGSLVTSGTEVASGQLWGGSPAKLMRELTAEEKAFLNVSAEEYTALAQGHKTEADKSFETLLADMDEQEYLTTRDEAYDISLGVINTSGKKEHADLV
;
A
#
# COMPACT_ATOMS: atom_id res chain seq x y z
N MET A 1 -14.54 -6.84 -7.09
CA MET A 1 -15.70 -6.85 -8.05
C MET A 1 -15.38 -7.77 -9.22
N GLY A 2 -16.30 -8.69 -9.55
CA GLY A 2 -16.15 -9.53 -10.74
C GLY A 2 -16.29 -8.76 -12.04
N LEU A 3 -15.64 -9.25 -13.09
CA LEU A 3 -15.74 -8.76 -14.47
C LEU A 3 -15.82 -9.93 -15.44
N GLY A 4 -17.01 -10.22 -15.96
CA GLY A 4 -17.27 -11.44 -16.71
C GLY A 4 -17.10 -12.70 -15.84
N ASP A 5 -16.25 -13.60 -16.27
CA ASP A 5 -15.86 -14.83 -15.56
C ASP A 5 -14.67 -14.65 -14.59
N LYS A 6 -14.09 -13.44 -14.53
CA LYS A 6 -12.94 -13.10 -13.68
C LYS A 6 -13.39 -12.55 -12.34
N LEU A 7 -12.99 -13.20 -11.27
CA LEU A 7 -13.27 -12.79 -9.89
C LEU A 7 -11.93 -12.58 -9.14
N PRO A 8 -11.83 -11.51 -8.36
CA PRO A 8 -10.70 -11.35 -7.45
C PRO A 8 -10.64 -12.49 -6.42
N SER A 9 -9.44 -12.96 -6.14
CA SER A 9 -9.12 -13.87 -5.05
C SER A 9 -8.28 -13.13 -4.03
N VAL A 10 -8.83 -12.89 -2.86
CA VAL A 10 -8.15 -12.21 -1.75
C VAL A 10 -8.02 -13.20 -0.61
N ASP A 11 -6.79 -13.37 -0.11
CA ASP A 11 -6.56 -14.24 1.03
C ASP A 11 -7.30 -13.73 2.28
N ALA A 12 -7.72 -14.66 3.15
CA ALA A 12 -8.46 -14.33 4.37
C ALA A 12 -7.67 -13.43 5.32
N ASP A 13 -6.34 -13.54 5.32
CA ASP A 13 -5.45 -12.72 6.15
C ASP A 13 -5.05 -11.39 5.50
N ALA A 14 -5.43 -11.17 4.23
CA ALA A 14 -5.18 -9.89 3.58
C ALA A 14 -6.18 -8.82 4.01
N PHE A 15 -5.73 -7.56 3.97
CA PHE A 15 -6.58 -6.39 4.17
C PHE A 15 -6.86 -5.68 2.85
N VAL A 16 -8.11 -5.39 2.58
CA VAL A 16 -8.52 -4.50 1.48
C VAL A 16 -9.37 -3.39 2.07
N ALA A 17 -8.85 -2.17 2.00
CA ALA A 17 -9.56 -1.01 2.54
C ALA A 17 -10.94 -0.83 1.88
N PRO A 18 -11.99 -0.41 2.62
CA PRO A 18 -13.35 -0.29 2.08
C PRO A 18 -13.48 0.61 0.84
N SER A 19 -12.58 1.57 0.67
CA SER A 19 -12.55 2.47 -0.49
C SER A 19 -11.62 2.00 -1.61
N ALA A 20 -10.92 0.88 -1.46
CA ALA A 20 -10.10 0.31 -2.51
C ALA A 20 -10.98 -0.43 -3.55
N SER A 21 -10.51 -0.43 -4.79
CA SER A 21 -11.20 -1.12 -5.90
C SER A 21 -10.34 -2.27 -6.41
N VAL A 22 -10.80 -3.51 -6.21
CA VAL A 22 -10.16 -4.72 -6.72
C VAL A 22 -11.10 -5.37 -7.73
N VAL A 23 -10.70 -5.41 -9.00
CA VAL A 23 -11.59 -5.74 -10.13
C VAL A 23 -10.96 -6.75 -11.08
N GLY A 24 -11.70 -7.77 -11.45
CA GLY A 24 -11.33 -8.75 -12.47
C GLY A 24 -10.35 -9.82 -11.97
N ASP A 25 -9.40 -10.23 -12.81
CA ASP A 25 -8.41 -11.26 -12.51
C ASP A 25 -7.26 -10.72 -11.64
N VAL A 26 -7.53 -10.64 -10.34
CA VAL A 26 -6.58 -10.13 -9.33
C VAL A 26 -6.45 -11.18 -8.23
N SER A 27 -5.23 -11.52 -7.83
CA SER A 27 -4.97 -12.28 -6.60
C SER A 27 -4.14 -11.46 -5.62
N VAL A 28 -4.50 -11.54 -4.34
CA VAL A 28 -3.81 -10.89 -3.22
C VAL A 28 -3.45 -11.94 -2.19
N GLY A 29 -2.17 -12.11 -1.90
CA GLY A 29 -1.64 -13.11 -0.98
C GLY A 29 -1.83 -12.77 0.50
N ALA A 30 -1.55 -13.76 1.35
CA ALA A 30 -1.71 -13.67 2.80
C ALA A 30 -0.86 -12.54 3.42
N GLY A 31 -1.40 -11.86 4.42
CA GLY A 31 -0.73 -10.75 5.11
C GLY A 31 -0.55 -9.49 4.28
N SER A 32 -1.00 -9.49 3.01
CA SER A 32 -0.88 -8.33 2.13
C SER A 32 -1.99 -7.32 2.36
N SER A 33 -1.74 -6.06 1.97
CA SER A 33 -2.69 -4.98 2.19
C SER A 33 -2.85 -4.08 0.97
N VAL A 34 -4.12 -3.74 0.68
CA VAL A 34 -4.52 -2.79 -0.37
C VAL A 34 -5.22 -1.62 0.29
N TRP A 35 -4.58 -0.47 0.28
CA TRP A 35 -4.96 0.69 1.08
C TRP A 35 -6.00 1.58 0.41
N TYR A 36 -6.38 2.66 1.08
CA TYR A 36 -7.52 3.49 0.73
C TYR A 36 -7.38 4.14 -0.66
N GLY A 37 -8.44 4.03 -1.44
CA GLY A 37 -8.49 4.58 -2.79
C GLY A 37 -7.55 3.92 -3.81
N ALA A 38 -6.85 2.84 -3.45
CA ALA A 38 -6.05 2.08 -4.41
C ALA A 38 -6.96 1.36 -5.42
N VAL A 39 -6.49 1.22 -6.67
CA VAL A 39 -7.21 0.56 -7.75
C VAL A 39 -6.36 -0.53 -8.37
N LEU A 40 -6.78 -1.80 -8.23
CA LEU A 40 -6.20 -2.97 -8.87
C LEU A 40 -7.18 -3.47 -9.92
N ARG A 41 -6.87 -3.26 -11.21
CA ARG A 41 -7.81 -3.60 -12.30
C ARG A 41 -7.22 -4.61 -13.27
N GLY A 42 -7.57 -5.90 -13.06
CA GLY A 42 -7.18 -7.04 -13.88
C GLY A 42 -8.25 -7.39 -14.93
N ASP A 43 -8.57 -6.45 -15.81
CA ASP A 43 -9.63 -6.59 -16.82
C ASP A 43 -9.18 -7.35 -18.08
N VAL A 44 -8.04 -6.97 -18.65
CA VAL A 44 -7.53 -7.55 -19.90
C VAL A 44 -6.42 -8.58 -19.69
N ASN A 45 -5.83 -8.61 -18.50
CA ASN A 45 -4.80 -9.57 -18.08
C ASN A 45 -4.85 -9.73 -16.55
N SER A 46 -3.93 -10.47 -15.96
CA SER A 46 -3.92 -10.77 -14.53
C SER A 46 -3.01 -9.83 -13.73
N ILE A 47 -3.42 -9.56 -12.48
CA ILE A 47 -2.60 -8.96 -11.43
C ILE A 47 -2.35 -10.02 -10.36
N ARG A 48 -1.09 -10.17 -9.95
CA ARG A 48 -0.70 -11.07 -8.86
C ARG A 48 0.08 -10.28 -7.83
N ILE A 49 -0.45 -10.23 -6.61
CA ILE A 49 0.19 -9.62 -5.44
C ILE A 49 0.57 -10.77 -4.52
N GLY A 50 1.84 -10.87 -4.16
CA GLY A 50 2.39 -11.87 -3.27
C GLY A 50 1.94 -11.72 -1.83
N CYS A 51 2.66 -12.33 -0.89
CA CYS A 51 2.38 -12.30 0.55
C CYS A 51 3.10 -11.12 1.23
N ASN A 52 2.55 -10.62 2.35
CA ASN A 52 3.12 -9.53 3.16
C ASN A 52 3.49 -8.29 2.33
N THR A 53 2.76 -8.02 1.25
CA THR A 53 3.00 -6.92 0.30
C THR A 53 1.97 -5.84 0.50
N ASN A 54 2.41 -4.57 0.53
CA ASN A 54 1.49 -3.46 0.74
C ASN A 54 1.40 -2.58 -0.52
N ILE A 55 0.16 -2.32 -0.95
CA ILE A 55 -0.18 -1.41 -2.04
C ILE A 55 -0.86 -0.19 -1.41
N GLN A 56 -0.11 0.90 -1.27
CA GLN A 56 -0.53 2.05 -0.46
C GLN A 56 -1.56 2.94 -1.15
N ASP A 57 -2.05 3.93 -0.40
CA ASP A 57 -3.21 4.76 -0.76
C ASP A 57 -3.09 5.39 -2.15
N GLY A 58 -4.20 5.30 -2.90
CA GLY A 58 -4.32 5.91 -4.22
C GLY A 58 -3.42 5.31 -5.31
N THR A 59 -2.72 4.21 -5.02
CA THR A 59 -1.89 3.49 -6.01
C THR A 59 -2.78 2.84 -7.07
N VAL A 60 -2.35 2.93 -8.33
CA VAL A 60 -3.04 2.29 -9.46
C VAL A 60 -2.18 1.14 -10.00
N VAL A 61 -2.76 -0.05 -10.04
CA VAL A 61 -2.15 -1.25 -10.62
C VAL A 61 -3.02 -1.70 -11.80
N HIS A 62 -2.43 -1.72 -12.98
CA HIS A 62 -3.12 -2.13 -14.19
C HIS A 62 -2.25 -3.04 -15.05
N VAL A 63 -2.80 -3.55 -16.12
CA VAL A 63 -2.22 -4.57 -16.97
C VAL A 63 -2.34 -4.17 -18.45
N ALA A 64 -1.50 -4.74 -19.30
CA ALA A 64 -1.67 -4.67 -20.74
C ALA A 64 -2.17 -6.00 -21.29
N LYS A 65 -3.02 -5.94 -22.31
CA LYS A 65 -3.44 -7.15 -23.02
C LYS A 65 -2.25 -7.79 -23.72
N HIS A 66 -1.46 -6.99 -24.42
CA HIS A 66 -0.22 -7.37 -25.06
C HIS A 66 0.60 -6.11 -25.37
N ASN A 67 1.91 -6.25 -25.49
CA ASN A 67 2.78 -5.18 -25.98
C ASN A 67 2.82 -5.17 -27.52
N VAL A 68 3.58 -4.23 -28.08
CA VAL A 68 3.77 -4.10 -29.55
C VAL A 68 4.38 -5.35 -30.20
N LYS A 69 5.00 -6.24 -29.42
CA LYS A 69 5.56 -7.53 -29.86
C LYS A 69 4.58 -8.70 -29.68
N GLY A 70 3.35 -8.43 -29.21
CA GLY A 70 2.31 -9.44 -28.98
C GLY A 70 2.49 -10.25 -27.69
N SER A 71 3.47 -9.91 -26.82
CA SER A 71 3.65 -10.59 -25.53
C SER A 71 2.56 -10.20 -24.54
N LEU A 72 2.03 -11.17 -23.79
CA LEU A 72 1.13 -10.91 -22.67
C LEU A 72 1.92 -10.25 -21.54
N LEU A 73 1.36 -9.19 -20.96
CA LEU A 73 2.00 -8.44 -19.88
C LEU A 73 1.06 -8.30 -18.67
N PRO A 74 1.07 -9.29 -17.78
CA PRO A 74 0.46 -9.16 -16.46
C PRO A 74 1.22 -8.15 -15.63
N THR A 75 0.67 -7.76 -14.49
CA THR A 75 1.41 -7.10 -13.42
C THR A 75 1.64 -8.09 -12.29
N ILE A 76 2.90 -8.28 -11.94
CA ILE A 76 3.32 -9.21 -10.90
C ILE A 76 4.06 -8.43 -9.83
N VAL A 77 3.62 -8.54 -8.60
CA VAL A 77 4.28 -7.99 -7.41
C VAL A 77 4.55 -9.14 -6.48
N GLY A 78 5.81 -9.34 -6.13
CA GLY A 78 6.29 -10.44 -5.29
C GLY A 78 5.91 -10.30 -3.82
N ASP A 79 6.62 -11.06 -2.99
CA ASP A 79 6.43 -11.09 -1.54
C ASP A 79 7.23 -9.98 -0.84
N ASN A 80 6.74 -9.51 0.30
CA ASN A 80 7.40 -8.48 1.13
C ASN A 80 7.75 -7.19 0.36
N VAL A 81 6.91 -6.80 -0.60
CA VAL A 81 7.09 -5.59 -1.41
C VAL A 81 6.34 -4.42 -0.79
N THR A 82 6.98 -3.24 -0.76
CA THR A 82 6.33 -1.99 -0.41
C THR A 82 6.10 -1.14 -1.66
N VAL A 83 4.84 -0.85 -1.99
CA VAL A 83 4.46 0.07 -3.06
C VAL A 83 3.86 1.33 -2.44
N GLY A 84 4.62 2.42 -2.50
CA GLY A 84 4.29 3.71 -1.88
C GLY A 84 3.05 4.38 -2.47
N HIS A 85 2.48 5.30 -1.68
CA HIS A 85 1.26 6.04 -2.01
C HIS A 85 1.28 6.63 -3.42
N LYS A 86 0.15 6.56 -4.13
CA LYS A 86 -0.04 7.15 -5.48
C LYS A 86 0.97 6.66 -6.53
N ALA A 87 1.61 5.52 -6.32
CA ALA A 87 2.42 4.90 -7.36
C ALA A 87 1.54 4.39 -8.51
N MET A 88 2.13 4.23 -9.70
CA MET A 88 1.49 3.59 -10.83
C MET A 88 2.31 2.41 -11.31
N LEU A 89 1.71 1.23 -11.29
CA LEU A 89 2.28 0.00 -11.83
C LEU A 89 1.48 -0.42 -13.05
N HIS A 90 2.13 -0.50 -14.20
CA HIS A 90 1.46 -0.89 -15.44
C HIS A 90 2.24 -1.99 -16.15
N ALA A 91 1.64 -3.19 -16.21
CA ALA A 91 2.17 -4.33 -16.97
C ALA A 91 3.67 -4.62 -16.69
N CYS A 92 4.06 -4.63 -15.42
CA CYS A 92 5.45 -4.72 -14.95
C CYS A 92 5.62 -5.82 -13.91
N THR A 93 6.87 -6.09 -13.55
CA THR A 93 7.22 -7.05 -12.50
C THR A 93 8.01 -6.35 -11.40
N ILE A 94 7.55 -6.49 -10.16
CA ILE A 94 8.25 -6.08 -8.95
C ILE A 94 8.58 -7.35 -8.19
N GLU A 95 9.86 -7.66 -8.06
CA GLU A 95 10.31 -8.88 -7.38
C GLU A 95 10.35 -8.68 -5.85
N ASP A 96 10.53 -9.80 -5.13
CA ASP A 96 10.42 -9.87 -3.67
C ASP A 96 11.31 -8.85 -2.94
N GLY A 97 10.79 -8.28 -1.86
CA GLY A 97 11.52 -7.36 -1.00
C GLY A 97 11.91 -6.04 -1.66
N ALA A 98 11.37 -5.71 -2.84
CA ALA A 98 11.62 -4.43 -3.48
C ALA A 98 10.75 -3.31 -2.88
N LEU A 99 11.21 -2.06 -3.02
CA LEU A 99 10.44 -0.88 -2.62
C LEU A 99 10.25 0.06 -3.81
N VAL A 100 9.00 0.39 -4.09
CA VAL A 100 8.61 1.42 -5.06
C VAL A 100 8.18 2.67 -4.28
N GLY A 101 8.90 3.76 -4.44
CA GLY A 101 8.64 5.02 -3.74
C GLY A 101 7.32 5.67 -4.15
N MET A 102 6.80 6.55 -3.27
CA MET A 102 5.54 7.28 -3.48
C MET A 102 5.52 8.03 -4.82
N GLY A 103 4.40 7.93 -5.55
CA GLY A 103 4.23 8.62 -6.82
C GLY A 103 5.13 8.14 -7.96
N ALA A 104 5.89 7.07 -7.78
CA ALA A 104 6.70 6.50 -8.85
C ALA A 104 5.81 5.82 -9.90
N THR A 105 6.26 5.83 -11.16
CA THR A 105 5.59 5.17 -12.28
C THR A 105 6.49 4.08 -12.84
N ILE A 106 6.01 2.85 -12.88
CA ILE A 106 6.70 1.69 -13.44
C ILE A 106 5.93 1.24 -14.68
N MET A 107 6.58 1.32 -15.85
CA MET A 107 5.93 1.10 -17.14
C MET A 107 6.07 -0.34 -17.64
N ASP A 108 5.39 -0.62 -18.73
CA ASP A 108 5.24 -1.94 -19.38
C ASP A 108 6.56 -2.69 -19.56
N GLY A 109 6.59 -3.93 -19.07
CA GLY A 109 7.74 -4.81 -19.20
C GLY A 109 8.96 -4.39 -18.38
N ALA A 110 8.85 -3.34 -17.55
CA ALA A 110 9.91 -3.02 -16.60
C ALA A 110 9.97 -4.06 -15.48
N VAL A 111 11.18 -4.32 -14.99
CA VAL A 111 11.43 -5.27 -13.91
C VAL A 111 12.22 -4.59 -12.80
N VAL A 112 11.64 -4.54 -11.62
CA VAL A 112 12.31 -4.08 -10.40
C VAL A 112 12.75 -5.32 -9.63
N LYS A 113 14.05 -5.60 -9.64
CA LYS A 113 14.64 -6.82 -9.08
C LYS A 113 14.58 -6.85 -7.55
N SER A 114 14.66 -8.07 -7.00
CA SER A 114 14.57 -8.32 -5.56
C SER A 114 15.50 -7.43 -4.75
N GLY A 115 14.97 -6.88 -3.65
CA GLY A 115 15.75 -6.05 -2.73
C GLY A 115 16.32 -4.78 -3.36
N SER A 116 15.69 -4.23 -4.40
CA SER A 116 16.03 -2.94 -4.99
C SER A 116 15.03 -1.87 -4.59
N MET A 117 15.38 -0.61 -4.84
CA MET A 117 14.55 0.54 -4.49
C MET A 117 14.42 1.50 -5.66
N VAL A 118 13.18 1.93 -5.92
CA VAL A 118 12.86 3.04 -6.81
C VAL A 118 12.49 4.26 -5.98
N ALA A 119 13.19 5.37 -6.16
CA ALA A 119 12.95 6.60 -5.43
C ALA A 119 11.56 7.20 -5.74
N ALA A 120 11.01 7.96 -4.80
CA ALA A 120 9.72 8.63 -4.96
C ALA A 120 9.69 9.53 -6.22
N GLY A 121 8.53 9.59 -6.89
CA GLY A 121 8.31 10.41 -8.10
C GLY A 121 9.11 9.99 -9.33
N SER A 122 9.74 8.82 -9.32
CA SER A 122 10.58 8.36 -10.44
C SER A 122 9.76 7.73 -11.56
N LEU A 123 10.29 7.80 -12.78
CA LEU A 123 9.72 7.14 -13.96
C LEU A 123 10.66 6.03 -14.44
N VAL A 124 10.30 4.77 -14.15
CA VAL A 124 10.96 3.60 -14.73
C VAL A 124 10.29 3.30 -16.07
N THR A 125 11.02 3.56 -17.15
CA THR A 125 10.49 3.42 -18.51
C THR A 125 10.34 1.96 -18.94
N SER A 126 9.55 1.73 -19.99
CA SER A 126 9.23 0.39 -20.48
C SER A 126 10.49 -0.45 -20.76
N GLY A 127 10.46 -1.71 -20.29
CA GLY A 127 11.54 -2.66 -20.50
C GLY A 127 12.83 -2.38 -19.72
N THR A 128 12.82 -1.40 -18.81
CA THR A 128 13.99 -1.10 -17.96
C THR A 128 14.09 -2.14 -16.85
N GLU A 129 15.31 -2.60 -16.57
CA GLU A 129 15.61 -3.44 -15.42
C GLU A 129 16.34 -2.64 -14.35
N VAL A 130 15.73 -2.56 -13.15
CA VAL A 130 16.32 -2.04 -11.93
C VAL A 130 17.00 -3.21 -11.23
N ALA A 131 18.33 -3.23 -11.17
CA ALA A 131 19.06 -4.38 -10.66
C ALA A 131 18.95 -4.50 -9.12
N SER A 132 19.10 -5.73 -8.64
CA SER A 132 19.00 -6.05 -7.20
C SER A 132 20.02 -5.25 -6.37
N GLY A 133 19.57 -4.77 -5.21
CA GLY A 133 20.41 -4.02 -4.26
C GLY A 133 20.72 -2.58 -4.67
N GLN A 134 20.08 -2.07 -5.72
CA GLN A 134 20.31 -0.72 -6.26
C GLN A 134 19.18 0.24 -5.93
N LEU A 135 19.54 1.52 -5.76
CA LEU A 135 18.63 2.66 -5.75
C LEU A 135 18.62 3.33 -7.12
N TRP A 136 17.44 3.41 -7.72
CA TRP A 136 17.20 4.13 -8.98
C TRP A 136 16.27 5.30 -8.77
N GLY A 137 16.49 6.41 -9.49
CA GLY A 137 15.66 7.61 -9.35
C GLY A 137 15.71 8.53 -10.56
N GLY A 138 14.76 9.48 -10.59
CA GLY A 138 14.63 10.48 -11.64
C GLY A 138 13.58 10.14 -12.72
N SER A 139 13.43 11.02 -13.71
CA SER A 139 12.50 10.86 -14.84
C SER A 139 13.21 11.20 -16.16
N PRO A 140 13.68 10.19 -16.93
CA PRO A 140 13.62 8.77 -16.66
C PRO A 140 14.54 8.33 -15.51
N ALA A 141 14.16 7.27 -14.80
CA ALA A 141 14.96 6.73 -13.70
C ALA A 141 16.31 6.19 -14.19
N LYS A 142 17.34 6.44 -13.40
CA LYS A 142 18.72 5.98 -13.62
C LYS A 142 19.27 5.44 -12.32
N LEU A 143 20.30 4.59 -12.43
CA LEU A 143 21.05 4.15 -11.27
C LEU A 143 21.63 5.38 -10.54
N MET A 144 21.30 5.50 -9.27
CA MET A 144 21.85 6.52 -8.38
C MET A 144 23.06 5.97 -7.60
N ARG A 145 22.88 4.81 -6.98
CA ARG A 145 23.92 4.11 -6.19
C ARG A 145 23.44 2.73 -5.74
N GLU A 146 24.35 1.97 -5.17
CA GLU A 146 24.00 0.78 -4.40
C GLU A 146 23.29 1.16 -3.10
N LEU A 147 22.41 0.30 -2.60
CA LEU A 147 21.78 0.43 -1.29
C LEU A 147 22.76 0.12 -0.18
N THR A 148 22.70 0.87 0.91
CA THR A 148 23.47 0.59 2.13
C THR A 148 22.92 -0.67 2.83
N ALA A 149 23.66 -1.19 3.81
CA ALA A 149 23.20 -2.35 4.60
C ALA A 149 21.93 -2.00 5.40
N GLU A 150 21.86 -0.79 5.93
CA GLU A 150 20.70 -0.29 6.69
C GLU A 150 19.48 -0.15 5.80
N GLU A 151 19.63 0.35 4.56
CA GLU A 151 18.53 0.45 3.61
C GLU A 151 18.01 -0.93 3.19
N LYS A 152 18.90 -1.89 2.95
CA LYS A 152 18.50 -3.29 2.65
C LYS A 152 17.74 -3.92 3.81
N ALA A 153 18.16 -3.67 5.05
CA ALA A 153 17.44 -4.13 6.24
C ALA A 153 16.06 -3.48 6.35
N PHE A 154 15.98 -2.17 6.07
CA PHE A 154 14.73 -1.41 6.13
C PHE A 154 13.67 -1.90 5.15
N LEU A 155 14.03 -2.45 3.99
CA LEU A 155 13.06 -2.98 3.03
C LEU A 155 12.13 -4.04 3.67
N ASN A 156 12.70 -4.97 4.42
CA ASN A 156 11.93 -6.01 5.12
C ASN A 156 11.09 -5.41 6.26
N VAL A 157 11.71 -4.55 7.08
CA VAL A 157 11.03 -3.88 8.20
C VAL A 157 9.80 -3.11 7.71
N SER A 158 9.92 -2.38 6.60
CA SER A 158 8.80 -1.63 6.02
C SER A 158 7.61 -2.54 5.66
N ALA A 159 7.87 -3.70 5.06
CA ALA A 159 6.81 -4.64 4.70
C ALA A 159 6.14 -5.24 5.96
N GLU A 160 6.93 -5.62 6.97
CA GLU A 160 6.44 -6.17 8.24
C GLU A 160 5.59 -5.14 9.01
N GLU A 161 6.02 -3.89 9.10
CA GLU A 161 5.27 -2.81 9.74
C GLU A 161 3.92 -2.58 9.08
N TYR A 162 3.85 -2.58 7.75
CA TYR A 162 2.58 -2.46 7.03
C TYR A 162 1.68 -3.68 7.21
N THR A 163 2.23 -4.88 7.31
CA THR A 163 1.46 -6.09 7.63
C THR A 163 0.83 -5.97 9.02
N ALA A 164 1.59 -5.52 10.03
CA ALA A 164 1.08 -5.31 11.38
C ALA A 164 0.02 -4.19 11.43
N LEU A 165 0.29 -3.06 10.76
CA LEU A 165 -0.64 -1.94 10.70
C LEU A 165 -1.98 -2.33 10.04
N ALA A 166 -1.93 -3.14 8.99
CA ALA A 166 -3.10 -3.60 8.27
C ALA A 166 -4.08 -4.40 9.14
N GLN A 167 -3.59 -5.14 10.14
CA GLN A 167 -4.44 -5.89 11.07
C GLN A 167 -5.32 -4.97 11.91
N GLY A 168 -4.78 -3.83 12.38
CA GLY A 168 -5.57 -2.82 13.09
C GLY A 168 -6.69 -2.26 12.21
N HIS A 169 -6.35 -1.85 10.98
CA HIS A 169 -7.34 -1.35 10.03
C HIS A 169 -8.40 -2.39 9.63
N LYS A 170 -7.99 -3.66 9.50
CA LYS A 170 -8.92 -4.77 9.21
C LYS A 170 -9.91 -4.94 10.35
N THR A 171 -9.43 -4.96 11.60
CA THR A 171 -10.28 -5.07 12.78
C THR A 171 -11.34 -3.96 12.82
N GLU A 172 -10.93 -2.71 12.54
CA GLU A 172 -11.87 -1.58 12.51
C GLU A 172 -12.86 -1.66 11.34
N ALA A 173 -12.38 -2.07 10.15
CA ALA A 173 -13.23 -2.19 8.96
C ALA A 173 -14.26 -3.33 9.05
N ASP A 174 -13.98 -4.36 9.84
CA ASP A 174 -14.84 -5.53 10.02
C ASP A 174 -15.89 -5.34 11.14
N LYS A 175 -15.89 -4.20 11.85
CA LYS A 175 -16.88 -3.89 12.89
C LYS A 175 -18.29 -3.84 12.32
N SER A 176 -19.26 -4.42 13.05
CA SER A 176 -20.66 -4.29 12.70
C SER A 176 -21.16 -2.85 12.86
N PHE A 177 -22.25 -2.53 12.17
CA PHE A 177 -22.85 -1.20 12.30
C PHE A 177 -23.29 -0.90 13.76
N GLU A 178 -23.78 -1.92 14.47
CA GLU A 178 -24.14 -1.81 15.89
C GLU A 178 -22.92 -1.50 16.76
N THR A 179 -21.78 -2.15 16.48
CA THR A 179 -20.54 -1.88 17.21
C THR A 179 -20.04 -0.46 16.95
N LEU A 180 -20.09 0.00 15.69
CA LEU A 180 -19.70 1.38 15.34
C LEU A 180 -20.59 2.42 16.04
N LEU A 181 -21.90 2.18 16.13
CA LEU A 181 -22.80 3.07 16.88
C LEU A 181 -22.46 3.10 18.38
N ALA A 182 -22.21 1.92 18.98
CA ALA A 182 -21.83 1.84 20.39
C ALA A 182 -20.50 2.57 20.68
N ASP A 183 -19.51 2.41 19.79
CA ASP A 183 -18.24 3.14 19.90
C ASP A 183 -18.42 4.67 19.80
N MET A 184 -19.33 5.12 18.92
CA MET A 184 -19.66 6.54 18.79
C MET A 184 -20.37 7.08 20.04
N ASP A 185 -21.34 6.34 20.58
CA ASP A 185 -22.06 6.72 21.80
C ASP A 185 -21.09 6.77 23.00
N GLU A 186 -20.14 5.83 23.11
CA GLU A 186 -19.11 5.85 24.14
C GLU A 186 -18.18 7.05 23.99
N GLN A 187 -17.74 7.38 22.78
CA GLN A 187 -16.92 8.56 22.52
C GLN A 187 -17.68 9.86 22.85
N GLU A 188 -18.94 9.97 22.45
CA GLU A 188 -19.77 11.12 22.80
C GLU A 188 -19.95 11.24 24.32
N TYR A 189 -20.19 10.11 25.00
CA TYR A 189 -20.28 10.07 26.47
C TYR A 189 -18.98 10.52 27.14
N LEU A 190 -17.83 10.05 26.66
CA LEU A 190 -16.52 10.42 27.20
C LEU A 190 -16.20 11.91 26.97
N THR A 191 -16.53 12.44 25.79
CA THR A 191 -16.30 13.86 25.44
C THR A 191 -17.24 14.79 26.17
N THR A 192 -18.51 14.43 26.39
CA THR A 192 -19.48 15.26 27.09
C THR A 192 -19.31 15.23 28.60
N ARG A 193 -18.62 14.24 29.16
CA ARG A 193 -18.39 14.06 30.60
C ARG A 193 -17.21 14.85 31.13
N ASP A 194 -16.28 15.30 30.31
CA ASP A 194 -15.17 16.14 30.73
C ASP A 194 -15.63 17.63 30.73
N GLU A 195 -15.92 18.16 31.91
CA GLU A 195 -16.29 19.57 32.07
C GLU A 195 -15.23 20.57 31.55
N ALA A 196 -13.99 20.07 31.33
CA ALA A 196 -12.92 20.86 30.76
C ALA A 196 -12.87 20.79 29.21
N TYR A 197 -13.71 19.95 28.59
CA TYR A 197 -13.73 19.83 27.13
C TYR A 197 -14.50 20.98 26.50
N ASP A 198 -13.80 21.80 25.74
CA ASP A 198 -14.42 22.88 24.96
C ASP A 198 -14.82 22.37 23.58
N ILE A 199 -16.10 22.11 23.40
CA ILE A 199 -16.67 21.57 22.16
C ILE A 199 -16.49 22.53 20.97
N SER A 200 -16.37 23.84 21.23
CA SER A 200 -16.17 24.83 20.16
C SER A 200 -14.75 24.89 19.64
N LEU A 201 -13.80 24.50 20.46
CA LEU A 201 -12.37 24.47 20.12
C LEU A 201 -11.84 23.06 19.86
N GLY A 202 -12.62 22.02 20.23
CA GLY A 202 -12.20 20.63 20.10
C GLY A 202 -11.00 20.25 20.97
N VAL A 203 -10.83 20.92 22.11
CA VAL A 203 -9.69 20.70 23.03
C VAL A 203 -10.14 20.59 24.47
N ILE A 204 -9.40 19.86 25.28
CA ILE A 204 -9.57 19.85 26.75
C ILE A 204 -8.87 21.08 27.30
N ASN A 205 -9.63 21.95 27.98
CA ASN A 205 -9.08 23.13 28.61
C ASN A 205 -8.35 22.77 29.90
N THR A 206 -7.03 22.66 29.84
CA THR A 206 -6.15 22.32 30.95
C THR A 206 -5.74 23.56 31.79
N SER A 207 -6.24 24.76 31.49
CA SER A 207 -5.84 26.00 32.16
C SER A 207 -6.16 26.09 33.65
N GLY A 208 -6.70 25.03 34.27
CA GLY A 208 -6.96 24.91 35.69
C GLY A 208 -6.24 23.80 36.44
N LYS A 209 -5.56 22.91 35.74
CA LYS A 209 -4.77 21.80 36.33
C LYS A 209 -3.30 22.16 36.28
N LYS A 210 -2.76 22.67 37.40
CA LYS A 210 -1.32 22.63 37.66
C LYS A 210 -0.90 21.17 37.80
N GLU A 211 0.19 20.82 37.09
CA GLU A 211 1.09 19.71 37.34
C GLU A 211 0.60 18.30 36.96
N HIS A 212 1.02 17.84 35.80
CA HIS A 212 1.89 16.69 35.66
C HIS A 212 2.87 16.94 34.52
N ALA A 213 3.89 17.77 34.81
CA ALA A 213 5.17 17.65 34.20
C ALA A 213 5.79 16.39 34.79
N ASP A 214 5.86 15.34 33.99
CA ASP A 214 6.80 14.23 34.07
C ASP A 214 6.21 13.08 33.27
N LEU A 215 6.49 13.06 31.98
CA LEU A 215 6.63 11.84 31.18
C LEU A 215 7.32 12.29 29.88
N VAL A 216 8.64 12.23 29.95
CA VAL A 216 9.55 12.21 28.81
C VAL A 216 9.38 10.89 28.08
#